data_b2b20188520f7a820c51cc732b8a784a
#
_entry.id   b2b20188520f7a820c51cc732b8a784a
#
_cell.length_a   1.000
_cell.length_b   1.000
_cell.length_c   1.000
_cell.angle_alpha   90.00
_cell.angle_beta   90.00
_cell.angle_gamma   90.00
#
_symmetry.space_group_name_H-M   'P 1'
#
loop_
_entity.id
_entity.type
_entity.pdbx_description
1 polymer ?
#
loop_
_entity_poly.entity_id
_entity_poly.type
_entity_poly.pdbx_seq_one_letter_code
_entity_poly.pdbx_strand_id
1 'polypeptide(L)'
;MFNDLISRTIIYPYLTADELFKNLDGLPSRYVIDLNHCNDLNAAKSYEKAFKHLKEFVFPAIKANADEEQSKTNKTTGPRQTHFRRWWKYWRDRPELIQRINNISRYIVCGQVTKRPIFEFISSAIRPNAALIVFPLADDYSFGILQSNLHWQWFINRCSTLKKDFRYTSESVFDTFPFPQFPTLEQVQQVAESSVNLRQTRREIMTKNQWSLRELYRNLTNDPQNSDIQRVQLAQEQLDQAVAIAYGMDGQGNPLEFLLNLNLEVVEKEAKGDQVTAPGLPDLIHNPKDFISQDCVCI
;
A
#
# COMPACT_ATOMS: atom_id res chain seq x y z
N MET A 1 -10.41 24.89 -12.97
CA MET A 1 -10.85 23.85 -12.02
C MET A 1 -10.29 24.12 -10.62
N PHE A 2 -8.99 24.27 -10.42
CA PHE A 2 -8.35 24.57 -9.11
C PHE A 2 -8.77 25.89 -8.44
N ASN A 3 -9.31 26.85 -9.19
CA ASN A 3 -9.81 28.12 -8.64
C ASN A 3 -11.26 28.06 -8.15
N ASP A 4 -11.89 26.90 -8.23
CA ASP A 4 -13.24 26.67 -7.77
C ASP A 4 -13.22 25.89 -6.46
N LEU A 5 -13.64 26.54 -5.36
CA LEU A 5 -13.58 25.98 -4.01
C LEU A 5 -14.33 24.65 -3.90
N ILE A 6 -15.46 24.53 -4.58
CA ILE A 6 -16.28 23.31 -4.55
C ILE A 6 -15.54 22.17 -5.26
N SER A 7 -14.97 22.42 -6.44
CA SER A 7 -14.22 21.39 -7.17
C SER A 7 -12.93 20.95 -6.46
N ARG A 8 -12.34 21.80 -5.59
CA ARG A 8 -11.15 21.43 -4.82
C ARG A 8 -11.40 20.26 -3.87
N THR A 9 -12.60 20.13 -3.34
CA THR A 9 -12.95 19.08 -2.35
C THR A 9 -12.96 17.67 -2.93
N ILE A 10 -12.94 17.55 -4.25
CA ILE A 10 -13.01 16.29 -5.01
C ILE A 10 -11.79 16.05 -5.89
N ILE A 11 -10.78 16.91 -5.82
CA ILE A 11 -9.54 16.78 -6.60
C ILE A 11 -8.44 16.35 -5.65
N TYR A 12 -7.89 15.18 -5.89
CA TYR A 12 -6.86 14.58 -5.07
C TYR A 12 -5.57 14.40 -5.89
N PRO A 13 -4.40 14.62 -5.28
CA PRO A 13 -3.13 14.18 -5.85
C PRO A 13 -3.18 12.67 -6.11
N TYR A 14 -2.66 12.23 -7.25
CA TYR A 14 -2.80 10.84 -7.73
C TYR A 14 -1.45 10.22 -8.00
N LEU A 15 -1.04 9.29 -7.13
CA LEU A 15 0.29 8.69 -7.13
C LEU A 15 0.33 7.38 -7.90
N THR A 16 1.28 7.26 -8.81
CA THR A 16 1.58 6.01 -9.50
C THR A 16 2.79 5.31 -8.89
N ALA A 17 2.92 3.99 -9.10
CA ALA A 17 4.08 3.25 -8.64
C ALA A 17 5.38 3.78 -9.26
N ASP A 18 5.34 4.21 -10.52
CA ASP A 18 6.52 4.78 -11.17
C ASP A 18 6.97 6.10 -10.52
N GLU A 19 6.05 6.98 -10.19
CA GLU A 19 6.37 8.25 -9.51
C GLU A 19 6.94 7.97 -8.12
N LEU A 20 6.31 7.11 -7.33
CA LEU A 20 6.78 6.77 -6.00
C LEU A 20 8.21 6.23 -5.98
N PHE A 21 8.55 5.37 -6.93
CA PHE A 21 9.84 4.67 -6.92
C PHE A 21 10.93 5.31 -7.78
N LYS A 22 10.57 6.14 -8.76
CA LYS A 22 11.54 6.74 -9.71
C LYS A 22 11.81 8.22 -9.46
N ASN A 23 10.85 8.96 -8.87
CA ASN A 23 11.07 10.36 -8.54
C ASN A 23 11.90 10.47 -7.25
N LEU A 24 12.72 11.50 -7.16
CA LEU A 24 13.58 11.75 -5.99
C LEU A 24 12.77 11.97 -4.71
N ASP A 25 11.64 12.66 -4.83
CA ASP A 25 10.75 13.00 -3.73
C ASP A 25 9.56 12.02 -3.56
N GLY A 26 9.36 11.12 -4.55
CA GLY A 26 8.23 10.20 -4.56
C GLY A 26 6.86 10.86 -4.73
N LEU A 27 6.83 12.16 -5.10
CA LEU A 27 5.59 12.95 -5.17
C LEU A 27 4.80 12.71 -6.46
N PRO A 28 3.46 12.77 -6.39
CA PRO A 28 2.59 12.70 -7.57
C PRO A 28 2.68 13.98 -8.41
N SER A 29 2.74 13.84 -9.72
CA SER A 29 2.74 14.94 -10.69
C SER A 29 1.35 15.25 -11.26
N ARG A 30 0.35 14.46 -10.93
CA ARG A 30 -1.00 14.54 -11.49
C ARG A 30 -2.07 14.49 -10.41
N TYR A 31 -3.30 14.80 -10.84
CA TYR A 31 -4.47 14.81 -9.97
C TYR A 31 -5.59 13.96 -10.55
N VAL A 32 -6.49 13.51 -9.68
CA VAL A 32 -7.70 12.76 -10.06
C VAL A 32 -8.93 13.45 -9.50
N ILE A 33 -10.03 13.42 -10.27
CA ILE A 33 -11.34 13.87 -9.83
C ILE A 33 -12.08 12.68 -9.24
N ASP A 34 -12.48 12.77 -7.97
CA ASP A 34 -13.18 11.70 -7.25
C ASP A 34 -14.64 12.11 -6.95
N LEU A 35 -15.56 11.59 -7.75
CA LEU A 35 -17.00 11.73 -7.57
C LEU A 35 -17.67 10.43 -7.10
N ASN A 36 -16.89 9.48 -6.53
CA ASN A 36 -17.44 8.19 -6.10
C ASN A 36 -18.48 8.30 -4.99
N HIS A 37 -18.40 9.35 -4.16
CA HIS A 37 -19.38 9.65 -3.12
C HIS A 37 -20.74 10.14 -3.66
N CYS A 38 -20.80 10.58 -4.92
CA CYS A 38 -22.04 11.04 -5.54
C CYS A 38 -22.92 9.85 -5.93
N ASN A 39 -24.01 9.62 -5.22
CA ASN A 39 -24.88 8.47 -5.43
C ASN A 39 -25.65 8.53 -6.75
N ASP A 40 -25.94 9.73 -7.25
CA ASP A 40 -26.67 9.95 -8.50
C ASP A 40 -26.04 11.05 -9.36
N LEU A 41 -26.55 11.19 -10.58
CA LEU A 41 -26.05 12.13 -11.57
C LEU A 41 -26.26 13.60 -11.15
N ASN A 42 -27.30 13.91 -10.38
CA ASN A 42 -27.59 15.29 -9.97
C ASN A 42 -26.59 15.72 -8.90
N ALA A 43 -26.26 14.84 -7.95
CA ALA A 43 -25.18 15.07 -7.00
C ALA A 43 -23.83 15.31 -7.70
N ALA A 44 -23.53 14.55 -8.76
CA ALA A 44 -22.30 14.76 -9.53
C ALA A 44 -22.30 16.09 -10.29
N LYS A 45 -23.46 16.52 -10.82
CA LYS A 45 -23.62 17.80 -11.53
C LYS A 45 -23.42 19.03 -10.63
N SER A 46 -23.60 18.93 -9.31
CA SER A 46 -23.34 20.05 -8.39
C SER A 46 -21.89 20.52 -8.43
N TYR A 47 -20.96 19.66 -8.86
CA TYR A 47 -19.57 19.99 -9.13
C TYR A 47 -19.36 20.45 -10.59
N GLU A 48 -20.01 21.53 -10.98
CA GLU A 48 -20.18 21.96 -12.37
C GLU A 48 -18.93 21.87 -13.24
N LYS A 49 -17.81 22.46 -12.79
CA LYS A 49 -16.56 22.51 -13.57
C LYS A 49 -15.92 21.12 -13.73
N ALA A 50 -15.89 20.35 -12.66
CA ALA A 50 -15.37 18.99 -12.68
C ALA A 50 -16.25 18.07 -13.52
N PHE A 51 -17.57 18.17 -13.36
CA PHE A 51 -18.53 17.40 -14.14
C PHE A 51 -18.44 17.72 -15.63
N LYS A 52 -18.34 19.00 -16.00
CA LYS A 52 -18.15 19.41 -17.41
C LYS A 52 -16.87 18.81 -17.98
N HIS A 53 -15.77 18.85 -17.23
CA HIS A 53 -14.51 18.25 -17.66
C HIS A 53 -14.64 16.74 -17.87
N LEU A 54 -15.22 16.01 -16.92
CA LEU A 54 -15.45 14.56 -17.07
C LEU A 54 -16.37 14.25 -18.25
N LYS A 55 -17.42 15.05 -18.46
CA LYS A 55 -18.34 14.88 -19.58
C LYS A 55 -17.66 15.09 -20.94
N GLU A 56 -16.72 16.01 -21.02
CA GLU A 56 -15.98 16.32 -22.25
C GLU A 56 -14.89 15.28 -22.55
N PHE A 57 -14.10 14.90 -21.55
CA PHE A 57 -12.88 14.09 -21.78
C PHE A 57 -13.01 12.61 -21.40
N VAL A 58 -13.92 12.24 -20.51
CA VAL A 58 -14.04 10.86 -19.97
C VAL A 58 -15.27 10.14 -20.51
N PHE A 59 -16.43 10.81 -20.51
CA PHE A 59 -17.69 10.22 -20.94
C PHE A 59 -17.65 9.60 -22.36
N PRO A 60 -17.03 10.23 -23.39
CA PRO A 60 -17.04 9.65 -24.74
C PRO A 60 -16.34 8.29 -24.80
N ALA A 61 -15.23 8.13 -24.10
CA ALA A 61 -14.50 6.87 -24.07
C ALA A 61 -15.27 5.76 -23.33
N ILE A 62 -15.92 6.10 -22.21
CA ILE A 62 -16.73 5.14 -21.46
C ILE A 62 -17.95 4.71 -22.27
N LYS A 63 -18.60 5.66 -22.99
CA LYS A 63 -19.72 5.36 -23.88
C LYS A 63 -19.30 4.43 -25.01
N ALA A 64 -18.19 4.75 -25.70
CA ALA A 64 -17.69 3.92 -26.80
C ALA A 64 -17.38 2.47 -26.35
N ASN A 65 -16.80 2.32 -25.15
CA ASN A 65 -16.56 0.98 -24.58
C ASN A 65 -17.87 0.22 -24.28
N ALA A 66 -18.89 0.91 -23.83
CA ALA A 66 -20.20 0.30 -23.59
C ALA A 66 -20.90 -0.08 -24.89
N ASP A 67 -20.86 0.79 -25.91
CA ASP A 67 -21.42 0.53 -27.24
C ASP A 67 -20.70 -0.67 -27.90
N GLU A 68 -19.38 -0.77 -27.76
CA GLU A 68 -18.59 -1.91 -28.24
C GLU A 68 -19.00 -3.23 -27.55
N GLU A 69 -19.16 -3.21 -26.23
CA GLU A 69 -19.62 -4.39 -25.48
C GLU A 69 -21.01 -4.83 -25.94
N GLN A 70 -21.92 -3.90 -26.12
CA GLN A 70 -23.26 -4.18 -26.58
C GLN A 70 -23.27 -4.78 -28.01
N SER A 71 -22.47 -4.23 -28.91
CA SER A 71 -22.39 -4.72 -30.29
C SER A 71 -21.82 -6.14 -30.37
N LYS A 72 -20.87 -6.50 -29.49
CA LYS A 72 -20.26 -7.84 -29.45
C LYS A 72 -21.10 -8.89 -28.73
N THR A 73 -21.89 -8.49 -27.76
CA THR A 73 -22.61 -9.44 -26.87
C THR A 73 -24.10 -9.45 -27.09
N ASN A 74 -24.66 -8.46 -27.80
CA ASN A 74 -26.11 -8.16 -27.88
C ASN A 74 -26.79 -8.00 -26.51
N LYS A 75 -25.99 -7.65 -25.46
CA LYS A 75 -26.50 -7.51 -24.08
C LYS A 75 -26.37 -6.04 -23.63
N THR A 76 -27.35 -5.61 -22.85
CA THR A 76 -27.36 -4.29 -22.20
C THR A 76 -26.91 -4.32 -20.74
N THR A 77 -26.42 -5.48 -20.25
CA THR A 77 -26.12 -5.75 -18.84
C THR A 77 -24.69 -6.23 -18.60
N GLY A 78 -23.74 -5.82 -19.44
CA GLY A 78 -22.32 -6.14 -19.24
C GLY A 78 -21.63 -5.23 -18.21
N PRO A 79 -20.37 -5.55 -17.80
CA PRO A 79 -19.59 -4.71 -16.90
C PRO A 79 -19.36 -3.29 -17.41
N ARG A 80 -19.11 -3.10 -18.73
CA ARG A 80 -18.96 -1.77 -19.36
C ARG A 80 -20.26 -1.01 -19.39
N GLN A 81 -21.40 -1.70 -19.64
CA GLN A 81 -22.74 -1.11 -19.55
C GLN A 81 -23.05 -0.66 -18.12
N THR A 82 -22.70 -1.45 -17.13
CA THR A 82 -22.86 -1.09 -15.71
C THR A 82 -22.05 0.14 -15.35
N HIS A 83 -20.79 0.23 -15.80
CA HIS A 83 -19.95 1.41 -15.59
C HIS A 83 -20.52 2.64 -16.33
N PHE A 84 -21.03 2.49 -17.55
CA PHE A 84 -21.63 3.58 -18.30
C PHE A 84 -22.84 4.22 -17.59
N ARG A 85 -23.64 3.46 -16.85
CA ARG A 85 -24.76 4.00 -16.05
C ARG A 85 -24.30 4.90 -14.91
N ARG A 86 -23.05 4.76 -14.47
CA ARG A 86 -22.40 5.55 -13.41
C ARG A 86 -21.04 6.10 -13.86
N TRP A 87 -20.98 6.59 -15.09
CA TRP A 87 -19.76 6.99 -15.79
C TRP A 87 -18.93 8.07 -15.09
N TRP A 88 -19.49 8.81 -14.15
CA TRP A 88 -18.79 9.80 -13.33
C TRP A 88 -18.00 9.17 -12.16
N LYS A 89 -18.23 7.89 -11.85
CA LYS A 89 -17.51 7.12 -10.85
C LYS A 89 -16.36 6.33 -11.47
N TYR A 90 -15.41 5.91 -10.62
CA TYR A 90 -14.39 4.98 -11.09
C TYR A 90 -15.01 3.63 -11.47
N TRP A 91 -14.30 2.89 -12.30
CA TRP A 91 -14.68 1.52 -12.65
C TRP A 91 -14.82 0.63 -11.40
N ARG A 92 -13.88 0.79 -10.45
CA ARG A 92 -13.90 0.15 -9.13
C ARG A 92 -13.68 1.24 -8.09
N ASP A 93 -14.74 1.63 -7.41
CA ASP A 93 -14.77 2.76 -6.48
C ASP A 93 -14.20 2.46 -5.08
N ARG A 94 -14.11 1.15 -4.68
CA ARG A 94 -13.48 0.70 -3.42
C ARG A 94 -13.90 1.54 -2.19
N PRO A 95 -15.19 1.72 -1.89
CA PRO A 95 -15.64 2.65 -0.86
C PRO A 95 -15.12 2.31 0.54
N GLU A 96 -15.02 1.03 0.88
CA GLU A 96 -14.49 0.58 2.18
C GLU A 96 -13.01 0.94 2.37
N LEU A 97 -12.20 0.75 1.32
CA LEU A 97 -10.78 1.13 1.36
C LEU A 97 -10.63 2.65 1.52
N ILE A 98 -11.37 3.43 0.75
CA ILE A 98 -11.33 4.90 0.83
C ILE A 98 -11.79 5.38 2.21
N GLN A 99 -12.83 4.77 2.78
CA GLN A 99 -13.28 5.08 4.13
C GLN A 99 -12.18 4.81 5.18
N ARG A 100 -11.49 3.67 5.09
CA ARG A 100 -10.37 3.35 5.99
C ARG A 100 -9.22 4.35 5.84
N ILE A 101 -8.83 4.68 4.61
CA ILE A 101 -7.76 5.67 4.34
C ILE A 101 -8.14 7.04 4.93
N ASN A 102 -9.38 7.49 4.78
CA ASN A 102 -9.82 8.81 5.26
C ASN A 102 -9.82 8.93 6.80
N ASN A 103 -9.80 7.80 7.52
CA ASN A 103 -9.78 7.76 8.99
C ASN A 103 -8.37 7.73 9.60
N ILE A 104 -7.33 7.69 8.79
CA ILE A 104 -5.92 7.64 9.22
C ILE A 104 -5.13 8.78 8.57
N SER A 105 -3.98 9.14 9.16
CA SER A 105 -3.13 10.23 8.64
C SER A 105 -2.30 9.82 7.43
N ARG A 106 -1.86 8.58 7.41
CA ARG A 106 -1.01 7.97 6.37
C ARG A 106 -1.32 6.48 6.26
N TYR A 107 -0.89 5.86 5.19
CA TYR A 107 -1.05 4.42 4.96
C TYR A 107 0.13 3.85 4.18
N ILE A 108 0.33 2.54 4.28
CA ILE A 108 1.44 1.84 3.65
C ILE A 108 1.05 1.44 2.23
N VAL A 109 2.00 1.57 1.30
CA VAL A 109 1.86 1.06 -0.07
C VAL A 109 3.10 0.32 -0.52
N CYS A 110 2.94 -0.60 -1.47
CA CYS A 110 4.03 -1.17 -2.27
C CYS A 110 3.63 -1.32 -3.73
N GLY A 111 4.61 -1.50 -4.62
CA GLY A 111 4.33 -1.79 -6.04
C GLY A 111 3.70 -3.15 -6.24
N GLN A 112 2.64 -3.22 -7.04
CA GLN A 112 1.95 -4.49 -7.35
C GLN A 112 2.86 -5.47 -8.11
N VAL A 113 3.67 -4.98 -9.05
CA VAL A 113 4.61 -5.80 -9.83
C VAL A 113 6.02 -5.41 -9.44
N THR A 114 6.74 -6.31 -8.81
CA THR A 114 8.06 -6.03 -8.24
C THR A 114 8.87 -7.30 -8.04
N LYS A 115 10.19 -7.19 -8.13
CA LYS A 115 11.11 -8.28 -7.76
C LYS A 115 11.25 -8.41 -6.24
N ARG A 116 11.14 -7.29 -5.52
CA ARG A 116 11.15 -7.20 -4.07
C ARG A 116 10.15 -6.12 -3.66
N PRO A 117 9.18 -6.41 -2.80
CA PRO A 117 8.31 -5.39 -2.25
C PRO A 117 9.12 -4.36 -1.47
N ILE A 118 8.94 -3.09 -1.82
CA ILE A 118 9.49 -1.95 -1.09
C ILE A 118 8.28 -1.20 -0.57
N PHE A 119 8.20 -1.05 0.73
CA PHE A 119 7.08 -0.37 1.37
C PHE A 119 7.42 1.09 1.63
N GLU A 120 6.41 1.95 1.49
CA GLU A 120 6.51 3.38 1.80
C GLU A 120 5.20 3.88 2.42
N PHE A 121 5.28 4.88 3.31
CA PHE A 121 4.12 5.60 3.78
C PHE A 121 3.77 6.73 2.83
N ILE A 122 2.47 6.85 2.51
CA ILE A 122 1.93 8.00 1.80
C ILE A 122 0.79 8.64 2.59
N SER A 123 0.65 9.95 2.51
CA SER A 123 -0.40 10.71 3.16
C SER A 123 -1.79 10.26 2.69
N SER A 124 -2.77 10.21 3.60
CA SER A 124 -4.16 9.92 3.26
C SER A 124 -4.80 10.95 2.30
N ALA A 125 -4.19 12.13 2.15
CA ALA A 125 -4.59 13.11 1.16
C ALA A 125 -4.27 12.71 -0.30
N ILE A 126 -3.39 11.72 -0.51
CA ILE A 126 -2.99 11.22 -1.83
C ILE A 126 -3.86 10.01 -2.17
N ARG A 127 -4.29 9.91 -3.43
CA ARG A 127 -5.00 8.72 -3.96
C ARG A 127 -4.03 7.82 -4.72
N PRO A 128 -4.01 6.51 -4.42
CA PRO A 128 -3.11 5.56 -5.06
C PRO A 128 -3.65 5.09 -6.41
N ASN A 129 -2.74 4.85 -7.36
CA ASN A 129 -3.04 4.16 -8.61
C ASN A 129 -3.23 2.65 -8.38
N ALA A 130 -3.92 1.99 -9.30
CA ALA A 130 -4.13 0.54 -9.28
C ALA A 130 -2.85 -0.32 -9.37
N ALA A 131 -1.71 0.27 -9.72
CA ALA A 131 -0.41 -0.38 -9.70
C ALA A 131 0.26 -0.37 -8.31
N LEU A 132 -0.37 0.26 -7.30
CA LEU A 132 0.01 0.21 -5.90
C LEU A 132 -0.92 -0.72 -5.13
N ILE A 133 -0.36 -1.60 -4.32
CA ILE A 133 -1.07 -2.33 -3.27
C ILE A 133 -1.14 -1.42 -2.06
N VAL A 134 -2.30 -1.36 -1.43
CA VAL A 134 -2.61 -0.46 -0.31
C VAL A 134 -2.89 -1.27 0.95
N PHE A 135 -2.21 -0.90 2.03
CA PHE A 135 -2.43 -1.42 3.37
C PHE A 135 -2.90 -0.25 4.25
N PRO A 136 -4.16 -0.22 4.70
CA PRO A 136 -4.70 0.88 5.50
C PRO A 136 -4.23 0.78 6.95
N LEU A 137 -2.92 0.73 7.14
CA LEU A 137 -2.17 0.67 8.38
C LEU A 137 -1.28 1.90 8.46
N ALA A 138 -1.29 2.63 9.60
CA ALA A 138 -0.59 3.90 9.75
C ALA A 138 0.64 3.81 10.65
N ASP A 139 0.80 2.70 11.35
CA ASP A 139 1.77 2.53 12.42
C ASP A 139 3.10 1.95 11.94
N ASP A 140 4.15 2.32 12.66
CA ASP A 140 5.53 1.95 12.36
C ASP A 140 5.83 0.47 12.62
N TYR A 141 5.09 -0.17 13.54
CA TYR A 141 5.19 -1.61 13.80
C TYR A 141 4.73 -2.42 12.58
N SER A 142 3.53 -2.15 12.08
CA SER A 142 3.01 -2.83 10.89
C SER A 142 3.89 -2.62 9.67
N PHE A 143 4.45 -1.41 9.50
CA PHE A 143 5.45 -1.15 8.47
C PHE A 143 6.66 -2.05 8.62
N GLY A 144 7.20 -2.18 9.84
CA GLY A 144 8.36 -3.03 10.11
C GLY A 144 8.10 -4.50 9.77
N ILE A 145 6.95 -5.03 10.18
CA ILE A 145 6.54 -6.40 9.85
C ILE A 145 6.50 -6.62 8.34
N LEU A 146 5.85 -5.71 7.59
CA LEU A 146 5.73 -5.81 6.13
C LEU A 146 7.08 -5.63 5.40
N GLN A 147 7.97 -4.75 5.89
CA GLN A 147 9.27 -4.49 5.28
C GLN A 147 10.31 -5.58 5.61
N SER A 148 10.01 -6.47 6.55
CA SER A 148 10.95 -7.50 7.03
C SER A 148 11.29 -8.56 5.98
N ASN A 149 12.42 -9.22 6.21
CA ASN A 149 12.84 -10.38 5.42
C ASN A 149 11.86 -11.57 5.55
N LEU A 150 11.19 -11.74 6.69
CA LEU A 150 10.19 -12.79 6.89
C LEU A 150 9.01 -12.60 5.93
N HIS A 151 8.49 -11.38 5.82
CA HIS A 151 7.44 -11.08 4.87
C HIS A 151 7.91 -11.21 3.41
N TRP A 152 9.16 -10.85 3.10
CA TRP A 152 9.72 -11.04 1.77
C TRP A 152 9.82 -12.53 1.39
N GLN A 153 10.27 -13.39 2.30
CA GLN A 153 10.30 -14.84 2.08
C GLN A 153 8.89 -15.41 1.85
N TRP A 154 7.91 -14.96 2.64
CA TRP A 154 6.51 -15.33 2.43
C TRP A 154 6.01 -14.87 1.06
N PHE A 155 6.27 -13.60 0.70
CA PHE A 155 5.89 -13.05 -0.60
C PHE A 155 6.42 -13.88 -1.76
N ILE A 156 7.70 -14.24 -1.80
CA ILE A 156 8.28 -15.05 -2.90
C ILE A 156 7.56 -16.38 -3.06
N ASN A 157 7.14 -16.99 -1.96
CA ASN A 157 6.51 -18.32 -1.98
C ASN A 157 4.99 -18.27 -2.21
N ARG A 158 4.34 -17.12 -2.03
CA ARG A 158 2.89 -16.96 -2.14
C ARG A 158 2.44 -16.02 -3.26
N CYS A 159 3.34 -15.25 -3.85
CA CYS A 159 3.02 -14.34 -4.94
C CYS A 159 2.64 -15.08 -6.21
N SER A 160 1.85 -14.42 -7.06
CA SER A 160 1.67 -14.86 -8.43
C SER A 160 2.78 -14.31 -9.32
N THR A 161 2.92 -14.83 -10.53
CA THR A 161 3.87 -14.33 -11.52
C THR A 161 3.15 -13.62 -12.65
N LEU A 162 3.72 -12.51 -13.11
CA LEU A 162 3.30 -11.84 -14.34
C LEU A 162 4.49 -11.75 -15.28
N LYS A 163 4.51 -12.60 -16.32
CA LYS A 163 5.68 -12.81 -17.20
C LYS A 163 6.87 -13.32 -16.38
N LYS A 164 7.90 -12.46 -16.18
CA LYS A 164 9.12 -12.77 -15.40
C LYS A 164 9.20 -12.06 -14.06
N ASP A 165 8.21 -11.21 -13.72
CA ASP A 165 8.17 -10.46 -12.50
C ASP A 165 7.15 -11.05 -11.52
N PHE A 166 7.42 -10.91 -10.24
CA PHE A 166 6.49 -11.29 -9.18
C PHE A 166 5.36 -10.25 -9.08
N ARG A 167 4.17 -10.72 -8.81
CA ARG A 167 3.00 -9.88 -8.58
C ARG A 167 2.48 -10.10 -7.16
N TYR A 168 2.48 -9.01 -6.40
CA TYR A 168 1.86 -8.98 -5.09
C TYR A 168 0.33 -9.08 -5.24
N THR A 169 -0.26 -10.10 -4.65
CA THR A 169 -1.72 -10.31 -4.57
C THR A 169 -2.13 -10.29 -3.10
N SER A 170 -3.04 -9.39 -2.72
CA SER A 170 -3.48 -9.26 -1.32
C SER A 170 -4.00 -10.58 -0.77
N GLU A 171 -4.88 -11.24 -1.51
CA GLU A 171 -5.54 -12.49 -1.13
C GLU A 171 -4.58 -13.66 -0.85
N SER A 172 -3.46 -13.77 -1.58
CA SER A 172 -2.53 -14.89 -1.44
C SER A 172 -1.28 -14.56 -0.64
N VAL A 173 -0.93 -13.27 -0.49
CA VAL A 173 0.27 -12.83 0.22
C VAL A 173 -0.09 -12.21 1.57
N PHE A 174 -0.84 -11.10 1.57
CA PHE A 174 -1.12 -10.37 2.81
C PHE A 174 -2.16 -11.08 3.69
N ASP A 175 -3.28 -11.50 3.10
CA ASP A 175 -4.38 -12.11 3.87
C ASP A 175 -4.02 -13.49 4.45
N THR A 176 -2.93 -14.11 3.92
CA THR A 176 -2.40 -15.37 4.43
C THR A 176 -1.13 -15.22 5.27
N PHE A 177 -0.59 -14.00 5.41
CA PHE A 177 0.62 -13.77 6.18
C PHE A 177 0.30 -13.64 7.67
N PRO A 178 0.77 -14.57 8.52
CA PRO A 178 0.49 -14.50 9.94
C PRO A 178 1.34 -13.40 10.58
N PHE A 179 0.70 -12.45 11.26
CA PHE A 179 1.41 -11.48 12.11
C PHE A 179 1.90 -12.14 13.40
N PRO A 180 2.89 -11.55 14.13
CA PRO A 180 3.33 -12.07 15.41
C PRO A 180 2.16 -12.24 16.37
N GLN A 181 2.04 -13.39 17.01
CA GLN A 181 0.95 -13.67 17.93
C GLN A 181 1.35 -13.27 19.35
N PHE A 182 0.57 -12.38 19.95
CA PHE A 182 0.74 -11.88 21.31
C PHE A 182 2.15 -11.34 21.64
N PRO A 183 2.73 -10.45 20.80
CA PRO A 183 4.02 -9.82 21.10
C PRO A 183 3.90 -8.94 22.34
N THR A 184 5.00 -8.78 23.10
CA THR A 184 5.05 -7.86 24.23
C THR A 184 5.12 -6.40 23.76
N LEU A 185 4.82 -5.46 24.66
CA LEU A 185 4.95 -4.03 24.36
C LEU A 185 6.37 -3.67 23.92
N GLU A 186 7.38 -4.21 24.60
CA GLU A 186 8.79 -3.98 24.27
C GLU A 186 9.13 -4.48 22.84
N GLN A 187 8.64 -5.67 22.45
CA GLN A 187 8.83 -6.20 21.10
C GLN A 187 8.16 -5.32 20.04
N VAL A 188 6.95 -4.84 20.30
CA VAL A 188 6.26 -3.91 19.40
C VAL A 188 7.04 -2.60 19.25
N GLN A 189 7.56 -2.05 20.35
CA GLN A 189 8.39 -0.84 20.34
C GLN A 189 9.68 -1.03 19.56
N GLN A 190 10.40 -2.11 19.78
CA GLN A 190 11.66 -2.41 19.09
C GLN A 190 11.46 -2.53 17.56
N VAL A 191 10.38 -3.18 17.10
CA VAL A 191 10.05 -3.26 15.68
C VAL A 191 9.72 -1.87 15.13
N ALA A 192 8.91 -1.07 15.83
CA ALA A 192 8.54 0.28 15.40
C ALA A 192 9.77 1.19 15.29
N GLU A 193 10.64 1.21 16.32
CA GLU A 193 11.86 2.03 16.35
C GLU A 193 12.84 1.62 15.25
N SER A 194 13.06 0.33 15.04
CA SER A 194 13.91 -0.18 13.96
C SER A 194 13.36 0.17 12.59
N SER A 195 12.06 0.15 12.42
CA SER A 195 11.35 0.55 11.21
C SER A 195 11.52 2.05 10.91
N VAL A 196 11.42 2.91 11.94
CA VAL A 196 11.68 4.35 11.82
C VAL A 196 13.15 4.59 11.44
N ASN A 197 14.09 3.92 12.11
CA ASN A 197 15.52 4.03 11.80
C ASN A 197 15.84 3.66 10.35
N LEU A 198 15.28 2.57 9.85
CA LEU A 198 15.46 2.15 8.45
C LEU A 198 14.96 3.22 7.47
N ARG A 199 13.77 3.79 7.68
CA ARG A 199 13.21 4.82 6.79
C ARG A 199 14.00 6.13 6.85
N GLN A 200 14.43 6.54 8.04
CA GLN A 200 15.30 7.73 8.21
C GLN A 200 16.63 7.53 7.48
N THR A 201 17.29 6.38 7.68
CA THR A 201 18.54 6.03 7.00
C THR A 201 18.37 6.03 5.47
N ARG A 202 17.29 5.43 4.95
CA ARG A 202 16.97 5.48 3.51
C ARG A 202 16.86 6.93 3.02
N ARG A 203 16.09 7.76 3.72
CA ARG A 203 15.84 9.16 3.34
C ARG A 203 17.11 10.01 3.35
N GLU A 204 17.95 9.87 4.40
CA GLU A 204 19.25 10.55 4.47
C GLU A 204 20.12 10.22 3.27
N ILE A 205 20.26 8.94 2.95
CA ILE A 205 21.11 8.44 1.88
C ILE A 205 20.57 8.83 0.51
N MET A 206 19.26 8.73 0.30
CA MET A 206 18.60 9.19 -0.92
C MET A 206 18.82 10.69 -1.14
N THR A 207 18.65 11.49 -0.10
CA THR A 207 18.87 12.95 -0.17
C THR A 207 20.34 13.28 -0.45
N LYS A 208 21.27 12.67 0.26
CA LYS A 208 22.72 12.88 0.10
C LYS A 208 23.20 12.57 -1.32
N ASN A 209 22.75 11.45 -1.88
CA ASN A 209 23.22 10.95 -3.17
C ASN A 209 22.31 11.35 -4.34
N GLN A 210 21.22 12.08 -4.09
CA GLN A 210 20.20 12.41 -5.08
C GLN A 210 19.65 11.15 -5.77
N TRP A 211 19.40 10.09 -4.99
CA TRP A 211 18.85 8.83 -5.46
C TRP A 211 17.35 8.77 -5.22
N SER A 212 16.63 8.24 -6.20
CA SER A 212 15.27 7.75 -6.01
C SER A 212 15.27 6.46 -5.18
N LEU A 213 14.12 6.10 -4.64
CA LEU A 213 13.96 4.85 -3.89
C LEU A 213 14.35 3.62 -4.73
N ARG A 214 14.06 3.65 -6.04
CA ARG A 214 14.49 2.61 -6.99
C ARG A 214 16.01 2.52 -7.12
N GLU A 215 16.70 3.65 -7.18
CA GLU A 215 18.16 3.69 -7.30
C GLU A 215 18.83 3.21 -6.02
N LEU A 216 18.33 3.60 -4.85
CA LEU A 216 18.79 3.07 -3.58
C LEU A 216 18.76 1.54 -3.57
N TYR A 217 17.60 0.94 -3.87
CA TYR A 217 17.44 -0.52 -3.85
C TYR A 217 18.19 -1.23 -4.99
N ARG A 218 18.46 -0.57 -6.10
CA ARG A 218 19.35 -1.09 -7.15
C ARG A 218 20.80 -1.14 -6.65
N ASN A 219 21.24 -0.12 -5.93
CA ASN A 219 22.60 -0.05 -5.40
C ASN A 219 22.83 -1.06 -4.25
N LEU A 220 21.81 -1.47 -3.50
CA LEU A 220 21.91 -2.60 -2.56
C LEU A 220 22.42 -3.88 -3.23
N THR A 221 22.13 -4.07 -4.51
CA THR A 221 22.60 -5.24 -5.28
C THR A 221 23.88 -4.96 -6.05
N ASN A 222 24.00 -3.76 -6.65
CA ASN A 222 25.07 -3.45 -7.59
C ASN A 222 26.35 -2.95 -6.93
N ASP A 223 26.26 -2.32 -5.76
CA ASP A 223 27.38 -1.72 -5.05
C ASP A 223 27.31 -1.97 -3.52
N PRO A 224 27.32 -3.24 -3.08
CA PRO A 224 27.15 -3.59 -1.67
C PRO A 224 28.32 -3.15 -0.77
N GLN A 225 29.45 -2.74 -1.34
CA GLN A 225 30.61 -2.25 -0.59
C GLN A 225 30.56 -0.74 -0.32
N ASN A 226 29.64 -0.04 -0.91
CA ASN A 226 29.43 1.39 -0.65
C ASN A 226 29.03 1.62 0.81
N SER A 227 29.69 2.54 1.50
CA SER A 227 29.45 2.80 2.92
C SER A 227 28.03 3.26 3.24
N ASP A 228 27.39 4.02 2.34
CA ASP A 228 25.99 4.43 2.49
C ASP A 228 25.06 3.22 2.34
N ILE A 229 25.36 2.32 1.40
CA ILE A 229 24.61 1.09 1.20
C ILE A 229 24.74 0.16 2.40
N GLN A 230 25.93 0.02 2.98
CA GLN A 230 26.15 -0.76 4.19
C GLN A 230 25.34 -0.24 5.39
N ARG A 231 25.15 1.09 5.50
CA ARG A 231 24.27 1.68 6.53
C ARG A 231 22.82 1.23 6.36
N VAL A 232 22.30 1.18 5.12
CA VAL A 232 20.94 0.70 4.86
C VAL A 232 20.82 -0.80 5.17
N GLN A 233 21.83 -1.59 4.80
CA GLN A 233 21.87 -3.03 5.10
C GLN A 233 21.84 -3.27 6.60
N LEU A 234 22.68 -2.56 7.38
CA LEU A 234 22.70 -2.66 8.84
C LEU A 234 21.32 -2.28 9.45
N ALA A 235 20.70 -1.20 9.00
CA ALA A 235 19.38 -0.81 9.49
C ALA A 235 18.30 -1.85 9.13
N GLN A 236 18.38 -2.49 7.96
CA GLN A 236 17.50 -3.59 7.58
C GLN A 236 17.74 -4.85 8.46
N GLU A 237 18.98 -5.20 8.73
CA GLU A 237 19.34 -6.32 9.62
C GLU A 237 18.82 -6.11 11.04
N GLN A 238 18.91 -4.88 11.57
CA GLN A 238 18.36 -4.53 12.88
C GLN A 238 16.83 -4.70 12.91
N LEU A 239 16.14 -4.24 11.86
CA LEU A 239 14.70 -4.46 11.72
C LEU A 239 14.36 -5.95 11.65
N ASP A 240 15.08 -6.72 10.83
CA ASP A 240 14.83 -8.16 10.66
C ASP A 240 15.02 -8.92 11.96
N GLN A 241 16.03 -8.53 12.78
CA GLN A 241 16.27 -9.10 14.11
C GLN A 241 15.13 -8.74 15.08
N ALA A 242 14.70 -7.48 15.13
CA ALA A 242 13.58 -7.06 15.99
C ALA A 242 12.28 -7.80 15.63
N VAL A 243 12.02 -7.99 14.33
CA VAL A 243 10.86 -8.73 13.84
C VAL A 243 10.97 -10.21 14.22
N ALA A 244 12.13 -10.87 14.05
CA ALA A 244 12.33 -12.25 14.45
C ALA A 244 12.05 -12.46 15.96
N ILE A 245 12.51 -11.53 16.79
CA ILE A 245 12.25 -11.54 18.25
C ILE A 245 10.74 -11.40 18.52
N ALA A 246 10.04 -10.53 17.79
CA ALA A 246 8.59 -10.35 17.96
C ALA A 246 7.79 -11.60 17.57
N TYR A 247 8.32 -12.44 16.66
CA TYR A 247 7.77 -13.76 16.36
C TYR A 247 8.17 -14.85 17.36
N GLY A 248 9.04 -14.56 18.32
CA GLY A 248 9.58 -15.56 19.25
C GLY A 248 10.55 -16.55 18.60
N MET A 249 11.19 -16.15 17.47
CA MET A 249 12.17 -17.00 16.80
C MET A 249 13.51 -16.96 17.54
N ASP A 250 14.09 -18.14 17.74
CA ASP A 250 15.40 -18.33 18.39
C ASP A 250 16.60 -18.25 17.43
N GLY A 251 16.34 -17.89 16.17
CA GLY A 251 17.34 -17.85 15.10
C GLY A 251 17.71 -19.21 14.52
N GLN A 252 17.06 -20.29 14.97
CA GLN A 252 17.25 -21.64 14.44
C GLN A 252 16.07 -22.06 13.55
N GLY A 253 16.33 -22.98 12.62
CA GLY A 253 15.30 -23.51 11.75
C GLY A 253 15.05 -22.69 10.48
N ASN A 254 14.09 -23.16 9.69
CA ASN A 254 13.70 -22.54 8.43
C ASN A 254 12.59 -21.49 8.66
N PRO A 255 12.82 -20.21 8.38
CA PRO A 255 11.82 -19.17 8.62
C PRO A 255 10.49 -19.40 7.85
N LEU A 256 10.54 -19.96 6.65
CA LEU A 256 9.33 -20.24 5.87
C LEU A 256 8.51 -21.37 6.50
N GLU A 257 9.14 -22.42 7.00
CA GLU A 257 8.50 -23.51 7.71
C GLU A 257 7.84 -23.01 9.00
N PHE A 258 8.53 -22.15 9.75
CA PHE A 258 8.00 -21.48 10.93
C PHE A 258 6.72 -20.70 10.59
N LEU A 259 6.77 -19.84 9.54
CA LEU A 259 5.61 -19.05 9.12
C LEU A 259 4.44 -19.90 8.63
N LEU A 260 4.70 -21.01 7.95
CA LEU A 260 3.67 -21.95 7.52
C LEU A 260 2.97 -22.62 8.72
N ASN A 261 3.75 -23.06 9.70
CA ASN A 261 3.20 -23.65 10.91
C ASN A 261 2.39 -22.63 11.71
N LEU A 262 2.90 -21.40 11.86
CA LEU A 262 2.17 -20.31 12.51
C LEU A 262 0.86 -19.97 11.78
N ASN A 263 0.88 -19.92 10.44
CA ASN A 263 -0.33 -19.69 9.65
C ASN A 263 -1.38 -20.78 9.90
N LEU A 264 -0.98 -22.06 9.94
CA LEU A 264 -1.89 -23.17 10.22
C LEU A 264 -2.45 -23.10 11.64
N GLU A 265 -1.62 -22.75 12.63
CA GLU A 265 -2.07 -22.55 14.01
C GLU A 265 -3.09 -21.42 14.13
N VAL A 266 -2.87 -20.29 13.44
CA VAL A 266 -3.80 -19.16 13.42
C VAL A 266 -5.13 -19.57 12.81
N VAL A 267 -5.11 -20.26 11.66
CA VAL A 267 -6.34 -20.78 11.01
C VAL A 267 -7.11 -21.73 11.91
N GLU A 268 -6.40 -22.61 12.63
CA GLU A 268 -7.04 -23.54 13.57
C GLU A 268 -7.69 -22.79 14.75
N LYS A 269 -7.02 -21.77 15.31
CA LYS A 269 -7.57 -20.94 16.39
C LYS A 269 -8.79 -20.15 15.92
N GLU A 270 -8.72 -19.51 14.75
CA GLU A 270 -9.86 -18.80 14.14
C GLU A 270 -11.07 -19.73 13.93
N ALA A 271 -10.84 -20.94 13.44
CA ALA A 271 -11.91 -21.94 13.25
C ALA A 271 -12.58 -22.37 14.57
N LYS A 272 -11.85 -22.33 15.68
CA LYS A 272 -12.37 -22.62 17.04
C LYS A 272 -13.01 -21.42 17.71
N GLY A 273 -12.83 -20.20 17.15
CA GLY A 273 -13.26 -18.94 17.76
C GLY A 273 -12.32 -18.45 18.87
N ASP A 274 -11.10 -18.96 18.90
CA ASP A 274 -10.06 -18.52 19.85
C ASP A 274 -9.51 -17.15 19.43
N GLN A 275 -8.96 -16.42 20.39
CA GLN A 275 -8.35 -15.12 20.14
C GLN A 275 -7.04 -15.26 19.35
N VAL A 276 -6.90 -14.45 18.31
CA VAL A 276 -5.68 -14.32 17.50
C VAL A 276 -5.32 -12.84 17.35
N THR A 277 -4.04 -12.56 17.10
CA THR A 277 -3.57 -11.20 16.81
C THR A 277 -3.76 -10.93 15.31
N ALA A 278 -4.66 -10.00 14.99
CA ALA A 278 -4.91 -9.57 13.61
C ALA A 278 -3.76 -8.70 13.06
N PRO A 279 -3.66 -8.51 11.73
CA PRO A 279 -2.73 -7.54 11.13
C PRO A 279 -2.98 -6.13 11.66
N GLY A 280 -1.91 -5.45 12.07
CA GLY A 280 -1.96 -4.12 12.69
C GLY A 280 -1.27 -4.06 14.05
N LEU A 281 -1.50 -2.97 14.78
CA LEU A 281 -1.06 -2.88 16.17
C LEU A 281 -1.85 -3.87 17.04
N PRO A 282 -1.16 -4.63 17.90
CA PRO A 282 -1.83 -5.54 18.83
C PRO A 282 -2.74 -4.81 19.84
N ASP A 283 -3.80 -5.48 20.31
CA ASP A 283 -4.80 -4.92 21.24
C ASP A 283 -4.23 -4.40 22.56
N LEU A 284 -3.04 -4.87 22.96
CA LEU A 284 -2.31 -4.38 24.14
C LEU A 284 -1.89 -2.89 24.02
N ILE A 285 -1.92 -2.33 22.82
CA ILE A 285 -1.51 -0.94 22.56
C ILE A 285 -2.70 -0.01 22.79
N HIS A 286 -2.71 0.67 23.93
CA HIS A 286 -3.80 1.58 24.31
C HIS A 286 -3.74 2.94 23.61
N ASN A 287 -2.55 3.40 23.18
CA ASN A 287 -2.37 4.65 22.46
C ASN A 287 -1.67 4.43 21.10
N PRO A 288 -2.41 4.13 20.03
CA PRO A 288 -1.83 3.90 18.70
C PRO A 288 -1.00 5.07 18.15
N LYS A 289 -1.25 6.30 18.64
CA LYS A 289 -0.54 7.50 18.15
C LYS A 289 0.95 7.49 18.49
N ASP A 290 1.35 6.79 19.57
CA ASP A 290 2.76 6.67 19.98
C ASP A 290 3.58 5.87 18.98
N PHE A 291 2.92 5.11 18.10
CA PHE A 291 3.51 4.28 17.04
C PHE A 291 3.38 4.91 15.64
N ILE A 292 3.02 6.18 15.54
CA ILE A 292 2.85 6.89 14.27
C ILE A 292 3.86 8.04 14.20
N SER A 293 4.99 7.81 13.56
CA SER A 293 5.98 8.86 13.25
C SER A 293 5.44 9.83 12.17
N GLN A 294 6.09 10.99 12.04
CA GLN A 294 5.62 12.05 11.12
C GLN A 294 6.06 11.83 9.66
N ASP A 295 6.90 10.84 9.39
CA ASP A 295 7.47 10.61 8.08
C ASP A 295 6.49 9.91 7.14
N CYS A 296 6.20 10.56 6.02
CA CYS A 296 5.48 9.98 4.88
C CYS A 296 5.71 10.84 3.63
N VAL A 297 5.41 10.31 2.45
CA VAL A 297 5.28 11.11 1.24
C VAL A 297 4.01 11.96 1.38
N CYS A 298 4.18 13.28 1.46
CA CYS A 298 3.08 14.24 1.66
C CYS A 298 3.29 15.47 0.75
N ILE A 299 2.19 16.21 0.48
CA ILE A 299 2.14 17.39 -0.38
C ILE A 299 1.95 18.62 0.49
#